data_ebf85f32004da3cabb07569eee898710
#
_entry.id   ebf85f32004da3cabb07569eee898710
#
_cell.length_a   1.000
_cell.length_b   1.000
_cell.length_c   1.000
_cell.angle_alpha   90.00
_cell.angle_beta   90.00
_cell.angle_gamma   90.00
#
_symmetry.space_group_name_H-M   'P 1'
#
loop_
_entity.id
_entity.type
_entity.pdbx_description
1 polymer ?
#
loop_
_entity_poly.entity_id
_entity_poly.type
_entity_poly.pdbx_seq_one_letter_code
_entity_poly.pdbx_strand_id
1 'polypeptide(L)'
;KEGYCIECKHGQLFERKNVSEPKKICDMSVSEKQTVEIIKAIIKGAKILILDEPTAVLTPQESSSLFNVIRLMKKDGKSIIIITHKLQEVLDISDNVYIMRKGRYIDTLKTSETDENELACKMVGKTVTLQIARTSYEKKKTVLSVHNISCLSDDKTVGLSDVSFDLKSGEILGIAGISGSGQKELCECIDGIREVTSGKIKYYAEEGNFDITNKKPEWRRKNKTGFGFVPEDRLGMGLIASSDMVDNMVLKSYKDEAGAFLHRKKAADIAKYLIKKLDIATPGIHTPVRMLSGGNVQKVLLGREIEAGRDVLIVSYPVRGLDINSSYMIYNLLDEERKRGTAIIFVGEDLDVLMALSDRIMVMADHRIAGITDARTVTKDYLGSLMTDTKGQVIYNGK
;
A
#
# COMPACT_ATOMS: atom_id res chain seq x y z
N LYS A 1 3.76 -13.24 -41.99
CA LYS A 1 3.60 -12.47 -40.72
C LYS A 1 4.14 -13.37 -39.65
N GLU A 2 5.45 -13.34 -39.54
CA GLU A 2 6.23 -14.26 -38.73
C GLU A 2 6.18 -13.78 -37.27
N GLY A 3 5.60 -14.61 -36.39
CA GLY A 3 5.71 -14.43 -34.96
C GLY A 3 7.15 -14.72 -34.55
N TYR A 4 7.86 -13.72 -34.09
CA TYR A 4 9.19 -13.89 -33.53
C TYR A 4 9.10 -14.75 -32.26
N CYS A 5 9.40 -16.04 -32.39
CA CYS A 5 9.70 -16.91 -31.27
C CYS A 5 11.13 -16.63 -30.86
N ILE A 6 11.33 -15.98 -29.72
CA ILE A 6 12.67 -15.72 -29.18
C ILE A 6 13.15 -17.01 -28.52
N GLU A 7 13.81 -17.86 -29.30
CA GLU A 7 14.71 -18.89 -28.77
C GLU A 7 16.00 -18.21 -28.28
N CYS A 8 15.96 -17.68 -27.07
CA CYS A 8 17.18 -17.35 -26.38
C CYS A 8 17.89 -18.65 -25.97
N LYS A 9 19.25 -18.67 -25.99
CA LYS A 9 20.08 -19.74 -25.43
C LYS A 9 19.72 -20.13 -23.97
N HIS A 10 18.84 -19.39 -23.35
CA HIS A 10 18.33 -19.52 -22.00
C HIS A 10 16.81 -19.78 -21.97
N GLY A 11 16.31 -20.62 -22.85
CA GLY A 11 14.88 -20.95 -23.03
C GLY A 11 14.10 -21.51 -21.84
N GLN A 12 14.66 -21.46 -20.63
CA GLN A 12 13.99 -21.83 -19.36
C GLN A 12 13.64 -20.63 -18.49
N LEU A 13 13.82 -19.39 -18.95
CA LEU A 13 13.74 -18.18 -18.11
C LEU A 13 12.33 -17.73 -17.76
N PHE A 14 11.33 -18.14 -18.53
CA PHE A 14 9.93 -17.88 -18.22
C PHE A 14 9.11 -19.11 -18.58
N GLU A 15 8.53 -19.80 -17.60
CA GLU A 15 7.57 -20.86 -17.88
C GLU A 15 6.47 -20.34 -18.78
N ARG A 16 6.23 -21.03 -19.90
CA ARG A 16 5.14 -20.75 -20.82
C ARG A 16 3.80 -20.93 -20.10
N LYS A 17 3.29 -19.88 -19.46
CA LYS A 17 1.85 -19.78 -19.32
C LYS A 17 1.30 -19.53 -20.73
N ASN A 18 0.38 -20.38 -21.17
CA ASN A 18 -0.25 -20.36 -22.48
C ASN A 18 -0.48 -18.93 -22.99
N VAL A 19 0.40 -18.47 -23.90
CA VAL A 19 0.22 -17.19 -24.60
C VAL A 19 -0.78 -17.46 -25.71
N SER A 20 -2.07 -17.29 -25.42
CA SER A 20 -3.15 -17.59 -26.33
C SER A 20 -3.36 -16.53 -27.41
N GLU A 21 -2.92 -15.26 -27.19
CA GLU A 21 -2.98 -14.19 -28.20
C GLU A 21 -1.90 -13.12 -27.96
N PRO A 22 -1.41 -12.41 -28.99
CA PRO A 22 -0.47 -11.29 -28.83
C PRO A 22 -1.17 -10.11 -28.13
N LYS A 23 -0.86 -9.92 -26.88
CA LYS A 23 -1.38 -8.82 -26.04
C LYS A 23 -0.68 -7.51 -26.41
N LYS A 24 -1.44 -6.42 -26.60
CA LYS A 24 -0.86 -5.10 -26.83
C LYS A 24 -0.23 -4.59 -25.52
N ILE A 25 0.85 -3.82 -25.61
CA ILE A 25 1.55 -3.26 -24.44
C ILE A 25 0.61 -2.38 -23.59
N CYS A 26 -0.32 -1.66 -24.19
CA CYS A 26 -1.31 -0.87 -23.44
C CYS A 26 -2.20 -1.73 -22.54
N ASP A 27 -2.48 -2.97 -22.94
CA ASP A 27 -3.36 -3.90 -22.24
C ASP A 27 -2.61 -4.80 -21.25
N MET A 28 -1.29 -4.63 -21.12
CA MET A 28 -0.44 -5.37 -20.18
C MET A 28 -0.52 -4.75 -18.78
N SER A 29 -0.46 -5.60 -17.75
CA SER A 29 -0.27 -5.17 -16.37
C SER A 29 1.06 -4.44 -16.18
N VAL A 30 1.24 -3.75 -15.07
CA VAL A 30 2.49 -3.05 -14.76
C VAL A 30 3.66 -4.05 -14.66
N SER A 31 3.43 -5.21 -14.04
CA SER A 31 4.44 -6.28 -13.93
C SER A 31 4.82 -6.88 -15.30
N GLU A 32 3.85 -7.11 -16.18
CA GLU A 32 4.11 -7.57 -17.54
C GLU A 32 4.92 -6.53 -18.34
N LYS A 33 4.57 -5.23 -18.25
CA LYS A 33 5.33 -4.14 -18.89
C LYS A 33 6.77 -4.09 -18.40
N GLN A 34 7.00 -4.23 -17.11
CA GLN A 34 8.33 -4.24 -16.52
C GLN A 34 9.15 -5.44 -17.01
N THR A 35 8.55 -6.62 -17.07
CA THR A 35 9.17 -7.83 -17.63
C THR A 35 9.60 -7.62 -19.08
N VAL A 36 8.75 -7.00 -19.90
CA VAL A 36 9.07 -6.69 -21.31
C VAL A 36 10.26 -5.74 -21.41
N GLU A 37 10.37 -4.70 -20.56
CA GLU A 37 11.51 -3.78 -20.59
C GLU A 37 12.82 -4.49 -20.18
N ILE A 38 12.78 -5.38 -19.19
CA ILE A 38 13.94 -6.19 -18.79
C ILE A 38 14.38 -7.10 -19.96
N ILE A 39 13.44 -7.83 -20.57
CA ILE A 39 13.72 -8.68 -21.73
C ILE A 39 14.31 -7.87 -22.89
N LYS A 40 13.77 -6.70 -23.15
CA LYS A 40 14.27 -5.79 -24.21
C LYS A 40 15.71 -5.36 -23.97
N ALA A 41 16.08 -5.05 -22.72
CA ALA A 41 17.46 -4.71 -22.35
C ALA A 41 18.41 -5.89 -22.53
N ILE A 42 17.98 -7.11 -22.16
CA ILE A 42 18.75 -8.34 -22.31
C ILE A 42 19.01 -8.65 -23.80
N ILE A 43 17.98 -8.58 -24.65
CA ILE A 43 18.08 -8.85 -26.08
C ILE A 43 19.03 -7.88 -26.78
N LYS A 44 19.04 -6.60 -26.36
CA LYS A 44 19.99 -5.59 -26.86
C LYS A 44 21.45 -5.84 -26.45
N GLY A 45 21.72 -6.89 -25.69
CA GLY A 45 23.08 -7.26 -25.30
C GLY A 45 23.69 -6.35 -24.24
N ALA A 46 22.86 -5.76 -23.36
CA ALA A 46 23.34 -4.92 -22.28
C ALA A 46 24.40 -5.63 -21.43
N LYS A 47 25.55 -5.00 -21.23
CA LYS A 47 26.62 -5.48 -20.35
C LYS A 47 26.40 -5.02 -18.92
N ILE A 48 25.74 -3.89 -18.73
CA ILE A 48 25.37 -3.31 -17.45
C ILE A 48 23.85 -3.13 -17.47
N LEU A 49 23.17 -3.66 -16.46
CA LEU A 49 21.74 -3.52 -16.27
C LEU A 49 21.48 -2.73 -14.99
N ILE A 50 20.69 -1.68 -15.08
CA ILE A 50 20.27 -0.86 -13.93
C ILE A 50 18.77 -1.06 -13.73
N LEU A 51 18.38 -1.53 -12.56
CA LEU A 51 17.00 -1.81 -12.17
C LEU A 51 16.63 -0.90 -11.00
N ASP A 52 15.61 -0.07 -11.18
CA ASP A 52 15.08 0.82 -10.15
C ASP A 52 13.76 0.25 -9.63
N GLU A 53 13.73 -0.12 -8.33
CA GLU A 53 12.61 -0.75 -7.61
C GLU A 53 11.94 -1.91 -8.40
N PRO A 54 12.72 -2.91 -8.89
CA PRO A 54 12.22 -3.87 -9.87
C PRO A 54 11.15 -4.82 -9.33
N THR A 55 10.98 -4.92 -8.04
CA THR A 55 10.04 -5.84 -7.37
C THR A 55 8.82 -5.15 -6.76
N ALA A 56 8.71 -3.83 -6.92
CA ALA A 56 7.64 -3.04 -6.27
C ALA A 56 6.22 -3.50 -6.65
N VAL A 57 6.04 -4.06 -7.84
CA VAL A 57 4.72 -4.49 -8.38
C VAL A 57 4.67 -5.98 -8.69
N LEU A 58 5.68 -6.75 -8.30
CA LEU A 58 5.79 -8.18 -8.56
C LEU A 58 5.26 -9.01 -7.39
N THR A 59 4.65 -10.14 -7.72
CA THR A 59 4.35 -11.19 -6.73
C THR A 59 5.66 -11.83 -6.23
N PRO A 60 5.66 -12.53 -5.07
CA PRO A 60 6.84 -13.25 -4.59
C PRO A 60 7.41 -14.23 -5.61
N GLN A 61 6.55 -14.94 -6.35
CA GLN A 61 6.95 -15.89 -7.38
C GLN A 61 7.62 -15.20 -8.58
N GLU A 62 7.06 -14.05 -9.01
CA GLU A 62 7.66 -13.22 -10.07
C GLU A 62 9.00 -12.62 -9.64
N SER A 63 9.09 -12.15 -8.38
CA SER A 63 10.35 -11.66 -7.81
C SER A 63 11.43 -12.74 -7.77
N SER A 64 11.09 -13.96 -7.33
CA SER A 64 11.98 -15.11 -7.35
C SER A 64 12.44 -15.45 -8.77
N SER A 65 11.54 -15.38 -9.74
CA SER A 65 11.86 -15.60 -11.15
C SER A 65 12.82 -14.52 -11.68
N LEU A 66 12.57 -13.26 -11.37
CA LEU A 66 13.47 -12.16 -11.70
C LEU A 66 14.86 -12.34 -11.10
N PHE A 67 14.97 -12.72 -9.83
CA PHE A 67 16.25 -12.95 -9.16
C PHE A 67 17.03 -14.12 -9.79
N ASN A 68 16.33 -15.15 -10.25
CA ASN A 68 16.98 -16.23 -11.01
C ASN A 68 17.57 -15.72 -12.34
N VAL A 69 16.85 -14.84 -13.06
CA VAL A 69 17.36 -14.18 -14.27
C VAL A 69 18.61 -13.37 -13.95
N ILE A 70 18.58 -12.57 -12.89
CA ILE A 70 19.71 -11.74 -12.45
C ILE A 70 20.93 -12.63 -12.12
N ARG A 71 20.74 -13.75 -11.40
CA ARG A 71 21.81 -14.69 -11.09
C ARG A 71 22.44 -15.31 -12.35
N LEU A 72 21.62 -15.62 -13.36
CA LEU A 72 22.12 -16.14 -14.66
C LEU A 72 22.91 -15.07 -15.41
N MET A 73 22.42 -13.84 -15.49
CA MET A 73 23.13 -12.72 -16.11
C MET A 73 24.48 -12.47 -15.43
N LYS A 74 24.54 -12.56 -14.10
CA LYS A 74 25.77 -12.46 -13.33
C LYS A 74 26.77 -13.58 -13.72
N LYS A 75 26.31 -14.84 -13.84
CA LYS A 75 27.14 -15.96 -14.32
C LYS A 75 27.67 -15.72 -15.74
N ASP A 76 26.93 -15.02 -16.58
CA ASP A 76 27.35 -14.62 -17.93
C ASP A 76 28.31 -13.40 -17.95
N GLY A 77 28.80 -12.96 -16.79
CA GLY A 77 29.76 -11.87 -16.66
C GLY A 77 29.17 -10.48 -16.85
N LYS A 78 27.83 -10.30 -16.70
CA LYS A 78 27.15 -9.01 -16.74
C LYS A 78 27.16 -8.35 -15.36
N SER A 79 27.20 -7.01 -15.33
CA SER A 79 27.09 -6.22 -14.10
C SER A 79 25.65 -5.75 -13.92
N ILE A 80 25.11 -5.91 -12.72
CA ILE A 80 23.74 -5.50 -12.39
C ILE A 80 23.78 -4.53 -11.21
N ILE A 81 23.08 -3.42 -11.35
CA ILE A 81 22.85 -2.44 -10.29
C ILE A 81 21.37 -2.46 -9.97
N ILE A 82 21.03 -2.74 -8.71
CA ILE A 82 19.65 -2.75 -8.23
C ILE A 82 19.51 -1.63 -7.22
N ILE A 83 18.51 -0.78 -7.44
CA ILE A 83 18.11 0.26 -6.49
C ILE A 83 16.82 -0.24 -5.83
N THR A 84 16.86 -0.43 -4.51
CA THR A 84 15.70 -0.88 -3.74
C THR A 84 15.81 -0.44 -2.29
N HIS A 85 14.69 -0.35 -1.61
CA HIS A 85 14.61 -0.13 -0.17
C HIS A 85 14.27 -1.41 0.59
N LYS A 86 14.01 -2.52 -0.10
CA LYS A 86 13.72 -3.82 0.51
C LYS A 86 15.02 -4.53 0.90
N LEU A 87 15.39 -4.41 2.16
CA LEU A 87 16.69 -4.86 2.66
C LEU A 87 16.91 -6.37 2.49
N GLN A 88 15.87 -7.17 2.66
CA GLN A 88 15.95 -8.61 2.45
C GLN A 88 16.36 -8.96 1.02
N GLU A 89 15.79 -8.27 0.01
CA GLU A 89 16.14 -8.48 -1.39
C GLU A 89 17.60 -8.12 -1.66
N VAL A 90 18.10 -7.04 -1.02
CA VAL A 90 19.51 -6.67 -1.10
C VAL A 90 20.41 -7.80 -0.58
N LEU A 91 20.07 -8.35 0.59
CA LEU A 91 20.84 -9.44 1.20
C LEU A 91 20.82 -10.73 0.35
N ASP A 92 19.70 -11.01 -0.33
CA ASP A 92 19.50 -12.24 -1.11
C ASP A 92 20.21 -12.25 -2.46
N ILE A 93 20.40 -11.08 -3.10
CA ILE A 93 20.82 -11.03 -4.51
C ILE A 93 22.14 -10.30 -4.76
N SER A 94 22.54 -9.34 -3.92
CA SER A 94 23.72 -8.50 -4.17
C SER A 94 25.01 -9.07 -3.57
N ASP A 95 26.16 -8.66 -4.10
CA ASP A 95 27.48 -8.96 -3.56
C ASP A 95 27.98 -7.81 -2.66
N ASN A 96 27.68 -6.58 -3.09
CA ASN A 96 28.08 -5.36 -2.41
C ASN A 96 26.89 -4.41 -2.32
N VAL A 97 26.81 -3.69 -1.23
CA VAL A 97 25.77 -2.72 -0.97
C VAL A 97 26.39 -1.33 -0.86
N TYR A 98 25.95 -0.42 -1.74
CA TYR A 98 26.31 0.99 -1.68
C TYR A 98 25.20 1.75 -0.99
N ILE A 99 25.48 2.35 0.16
CA ILE A 99 24.51 3.08 0.95
C ILE A 99 24.59 4.56 0.61
N MET A 100 23.44 5.11 0.19
CA MET A 100 23.27 6.53 -0.09
C MET A 100 22.21 7.13 0.83
N ARG A 101 22.46 8.36 1.32
CA ARG A 101 21.52 9.09 2.17
C ARG A 101 21.55 10.57 1.83
N LYS A 102 20.39 11.16 1.53
CA LYS A 102 20.25 12.59 1.16
C LYS A 102 21.23 13.02 0.05
N GLY A 103 21.38 12.18 -0.97
CA GLY A 103 22.25 12.42 -2.11
C GLY A 103 23.76 12.29 -1.83
N ARG A 104 24.15 11.75 -0.67
CA ARG A 104 25.55 11.53 -0.29
C ARG A 104 25.84 10.04 -0.14
N TYR A 105 27.01 9.63 -0.59
CA TYR A 105 27.58 8.32 -0.26
C TYR A 105 27.85 8.23 1.24
N ILE A 106 27.47 7.13 1.85
CA ILE A 106 27.66 6.86 3.28
C ILE A 106 28.69 5.77 3.48
N ASP A 107 28.49 4.58 2.84
CA ASP A 107 29.33 3.44 3.04
C ASP A 107 29.18 2.40 1.92
N THR A 108 30.11 1.47 1.85
CA THR A 108 30.02 0.26 1.02
C THR A 108 30.30 -0.96 1.88
N LEU A 109 29.39 -1.91 1.86
CA LEU A 109 29.48 -3.14 2.64
C LEU A 109 29.41 -4.35 1.70
N LYS A 110 30.08 -5.44 2.08
CA LYS A 110 29.80 -6.74 1.47
C LYS A 110 28.56 -7.34 2.08
N THR A 111 27.69 -7.86 1.25
CA THR A 111 26.43 -8.46 1.69
C THR A 111 26.64 -9.62 2.67
N SER A 112 27.74 -10.38 2.50
CA SER A 112 28.10 -11.50 3.40
C SER A 112 28.59 -11.07 4.79
N GLU A 113 28.87 -9.80 5.01
CA GLU A 113 29.46 -9.26 6.23
C GLU A 113 28.51 -8.27 6.96
N THR A 114 27.27 -8.14 6.51
CA THR A 114 26.28 -7.19 7.06
C THR A 114 24.93 -7.85 7.26
N ASP A 115 24.06 -7.19 8.01
CA ASP A 115 22.68 -7.60 8.26
C ASP A 115 21.69 -6.47 7.97
N GLU A 116 20.40 -6.80 8.04
CA GLU A 116 19.31 -5.87 7.77
C GLU A 116 19.31 -4.66 8.74
N ASN A 117 19.65 -4.89 10.01
CA ASN A 117 19.66 -3.83 11.03
C ASN A 117 20.82 -2.85 10.79
N GLU A 118 22.01 -3.34 10.44
CA GLU A 118 23.15 -2.50 10.11
C GLU A 118 22.87 -1.66 8.87
N LEU A 119 22.32 -2.27 7.81
CA LEU A 119 21.94 -1.55 6.60
C LEU A 119 20.93 -0.44 6.91
N ALA A 120 19.86 -0.75 7.65
CA ALA A 120 18.86 0.24 8.04
C ALA A 120 19.44 1.38 8.88
N CYS A 121 20.29 1.07 9.87
CA CYS A 121 20.94 2.08 10.70
C CYS A 121 21.79 3.04 9.84
N LYS A 122 22.57 2.53 8.90
CA LYS A 122 23.40 3.35 8.01
C LYS A 122 22.56 4.18 7.03
N MET A 123 21.49 3.61 6.48
CA MET A 123 20.56 4.32 5.58
C MET A 123 19.85 5.47 6.29
N VAL A 124 19.37 5.25 7.51
CA VAL A 124 18.63 6.25 8.30
C VAL A 124 19.56 7.22 9.03
N GLY A 125 20.74 6.74 9.48
CA GLY A 125 21.73 7.53 10.21
C GLY A 125 21.47 7.65 11.72
N LYS A 126 20.59 6.84 12.25
CA LYS A 126 20.32 6.63 13.68
C LYS A 126 19.89 5.18 13.89
N THR A 127 19.98 4.69 15.11
CA THR A 127 19.45 3.36 15.44
C THR A 127 17.97 3.31 15.11
N VAL A 128 17.58 2.38 14.26
CA VAL A 128 16.18 2.13 13.86
C VAL A 128 15.81 0.76 14.37
N THR A 129 14.72 0.69 15.08
CA THR A 129 14.11 -0.60 15.39
C THR A 129 13.22 -0.98 14.21
N LEU A 130 13.66 -1.93 13.39
CA LEU A 130 12.90 -2.47 12.26
C LEU A 130 11.77 -3.42 12.70
N GLN A 131 11.44 -3.40 14.00
CA GLN A 131 10.33 -4.19 14.50
C GLN A 131 9.05 -3.35 14.48
N ILE A 132 8.05 -3.82 13.74
CA ILE A 132 6.70 -3.32 13.87
C ILE A 132 6.19 -3.82 15.23
N ALA A 133 6.09 -2.88 16.18
CA ALA A 133 5.61 -3.20 17.53
C ALA A 133 4.12 -3.53 17.46
N ARG A 134 3.82 -4.81 17.29
CA ARG A 134 2.44 -5.27 17.30
C ARG A 134 2.02 -5.61 18.72
N THR A 135 1.17 -4.80 19.29
CA THR A 135 0.55 -5.08 20.58
C THR A 135 -0.68 -5.96 20.42
N SER A 136 -0.93 -6.83 21.41
CA SER A 136 -2.19 -7.56 21.46
C SER A 136 -3.34 -6.61 21.80
N TYR A 137 -4.41 -6.62 21.04
CA TYR A 137 -5.64 -5.92 21.35
C TYR A 137 -6.81 -6.91 21.31
N GLU A 138 -7.65 -6.89 22.31
CA GLU A 138 -8.87 -7.71 22.31
C GLU A 138 -9.91 -7.12 21.35
N LYS A 139 -10.19 -7.83 20.27
CA LYS A 139 -11.21 -7.46 19.29
C LYS A 139 -12.58 -7.57 19.91
N LYS A 140 -13.23 -6.47 20.16
CA LYS A 140 -14.47 -6.49 20.97
C LYS A 140 -15.75 -6.48 20.14
N LYS A 141 -15.82 -5.72 19.04
CA LYS A 141 -17.10 -5.38 18.40
C LYS A 141 -16.94 -5.22 16.89
N THR A 142 -17.85 -5.74 16.10
CA THR A 142 -17.90 -5.43 14.67
C THR A 142 -18.28 -3.97 14.49
N VAL A 143 -17.50 -3.25 13.70
CA VAL A 143 -17.72 -1.81 13.38
C VAL A 143 -18.22 -1.66 11.96
N LEU A 144 -17.79 -2.53 11.06
CA LEU A 144 -18.19 -2.51 9.65
C LEU A 144 -18.50 -3.93 9.18
N SER A 145 -19.62 -4.11 8.49
CA SER A 145 -19.97 -5.34 7.77
C SER A 145 -20.23 -5.02 6.31
N VAL A 146 -19.55 -5.73 5.45
CA VAL A 146 -19.68 -5.67 4.00
C VAL A 146 -20.27 -6.99 3.54
N HIS A 147 -21.42 -6.95 2.84
CA HIS A 147 -22.16 -8.13 2.41
C HIS A 147 -22.41 -8.12 0.92
N ASN A 148 -21.81 -9.07 0.20
CA ASN A 148 -22.02 -9.38 -1.22
C ASN A 148 -21.97 -8.13 -2.12
N ILE A 149 -21.02 -7.20 -1.84
CA ILE A 149 -20.93 -5.98 -2.65
C ILE A 149 -20.29 -6.26 -3.99
N SER A 150 -20.86 -5.63 -5.01
CA SER A 150 -20.29 -5.54 -6.36
C SER A 150 -20.28 -4.09 -6.82
N CYS A 151 -19.34 -3.72 -7.67
CA CYS A 151 -19.31 -2.40 -8.29
C CYS A 151 -18.64 -2.47 -9.67
N LEU A 152 -18.78 -1.39 -10.43
CA LEU A 152 -18.05 -1.20 -11.68
C LEU A 152 -16.79 -0.37 -11.44
N SER A 153 -15.75 -0.65 -12.22
CA SER A 153 -14.55 0.17 -12.34
C SER A 153 -14.79 1.44 -13.16
N ASP A 154 -13.78 2.28 -13.30
CA ASP A 154 -13.88 3.56 -14.01
C ASP A 154 -14.18 3.38 -15.51
N ASP A 155 -13.70 2.28 -16.10
CA ASP A 155 -13.94 1.88 -17.50
C ASP A 155 -15.24 1.07 -17.70
N LYS A 156 -16.08 0.97 -16.65
CA LYS A 156 -17.35 0.21 -16.65
C LYS A 156 -17.20 -1.30 -16.77
N THR A 157 -16.03 -1.83 -16.55
CA THR A 157 -15.82 -3.27 -16.37
C THR A 157 -16.10 -3.68 -14.92
N VAL A 158 -15.91 -4.95 -14.58
CA VAL A 158 -16.06 -5.42 -13.19
C VAL A 158 -15.00 -4.77 -12.32
N GLY A 159 -15.40 -4.03 -11.30
CA GLY A 159 -14.53 -3.47 -10.27
C GLY A 159 -14.45 -4.34 -9.02
N LEU A 160 -15.62 -4.84 -8.56
CA LEU A 160 -15.75 -5.83 -7.49
C LEU A 160 -16.86 -6.81 -7.82
N SER A 161 -16.73 -8.05 -7.38
CA SER A 161 -17.72 -9.09 -7.53
C SER A 161 -17.89 -9.89 -6.24
N ASP A 162 -19.04 -9.74 -5.61
CA ASP A 162 -19.48 -10.56 -4.46
C ASP A 162 -18.52 -10.54 -3.24
N VAL A 163 -18.09 -9.35 -2.83
CA VAL A 163 -17.14 -9.16 -1.73
C VAL A 163 -17.87 -9.08 -0.39
N SER A 164 -17.47 -9.93 0.59
CA SER A 164 -18.08 -10.01 1.93
C SER A 164 -17.02 -10.16 3.01
N PHE A 165 -17.06 -9.30 4.04
CA PHE A 165 -16.22 -9.41 5.23
C PHE A 165 -16.74 -8.51 6.37
N ASP A 166 -16.27 -8.80 7.59
CA ASP A 166 -16.48 -7.97 8.77
C ASP A 166 -15.16 -7.38 9.25
N LEU A 167 -15.21 -6.16 9.76
CA LEU A 167 -14.09 -5.46 10.38
C LEU A 167 -14.45 -5.14 11.84
N LYS A 168 -13.52 -5.42 12.77
CA LYS A 168 -13.72 -5.25 14.21
C LYS A 168 -12.96 -4.04 14.76
N SER A 169 -13.46 -3.44 15.83
CA SER A 169 -12.75 -2.34 16.51
C SER A 169 -11.36 -2.81 16.97
N GLY A 170 -10.34 -1.96 16.82
CA GLY A 170 -8.97 -2.28 17.17
C GLY A 170 -8.34 -3.40 16.33
N GLU A 171 -8.88 -3.67 15.14
CA GLU A 171 -8.34 -4.61 14.18
C GLU A 171 -7.65 -3.89 13.03
N ILE A 172 -6.51 -4.42 12.59
CA ILE A 172 -5.92 -4.09 11.29
C ILE A 172 -6.21 -5.26 10.34
N LEU A 173 -7.06 -5.03 9.36
CA LEU A 173 -7.30 -5.93 8.24
C LEU A 173 -6.37 -5.52 7.08
N GLY A 174 -5.33 -6.31 6.84
CA GLY A 174 -4.45 -6.14 5.70
C GLY A 174 -5.12 -6.60 4.42
N ILE A 175 -4.94 -5.88 3.33
CA ILE A 175 -5.41 -6.27 2.00
C ILE A 175 -4.21 -6.47 1.10
N ALA A 176 -4.01 -7.71 0.64
CA ALA A 176 -3.04 -8.10 -0.35
C ALA A 176 -3.72 -8.34 -1.70
N GLY A 177 -2.97 -8.25 -2.79
CA GLY A 177 -3.43 -8.57 -4.14
C GLY A 177 -2.57 -7.93 -5.21
N ILE A 178 -2.61 -8.49 -6.41
CA ILE A 178 -1.97 -7.88 -7.58
C ILE A 178 -2.67 -6.56 -7.90
N SER A 179 -1.92 -5.56 -8.33
CA SER A 179 -2.47 -4.25 -8.72
C SER A 179 -3.61 -4.44 -9.75
N GLY A 180 -4.76 -3.80 -9.50
CA GLY A 180 -5.94 -3.94 -10.34
C GLY A 180 -6.90 -5.07 -9.95
N SER A 181 -6.67 -5.79 -8.83
CA SER A 181 -7.58 -6.84 -8.36
C SER A 181 -8.78 -6.32 -7.56
N GLY A 182 -9.07 -5.02 -7.58
CA GLY A 182 -10.24 -4.42 -6.94
C GLY A 182 -9.98 -3.72 -5.60
N GLN A 183 -8.73 -3.61 -5.14
CA GLN A 183 -8.38 -2.97 -3.85
C GLN A 183 -8.80 -1.50 -3.81
N LYS A 184 -8.57 -0.76 -4.90
CA LYS A 184 -8.97 0.65 -5.04
C LYS A 184 -10.49 0.78 -4.96
N GLU A 185 -11.19 -0.01 -5.77
CA GLU A 185 -12.64 -0.01 -5.84
C GLU A 185 -13.27 -0.34 -4.48
N LEU A 186 -12.70 -1.29 -3.75
CA LEU A 186 -13.15 -1.65 -2.41
C LEU A 186 -13.03 -0.46 -1.43
N CYS A 187 -11.89 0.19 -1.40
CA CYS A 187 -11.68 1.36 -0.54
C CYS A 187 -12.65 2.50 -0.88
N GLU A 188 -12.86 2.76 -2.17
CA GLU A 188 -13.78 3.80 -2.66
C GLU A 188 -15.24 3.49 -2.37
N CYS A 189 -15.68 2.22 -2.48
CA CYS A 189 -17.02 1.79 -2.07
C CYS A 189 -17.25 1.99 -0.57
N ILE A 190 -16.27 1.59 0.26
CA ILE A 190 -16.36 1.73 1.71
C ILE A 190 -16.35 3.21 2.13
N ASP A 191 -15.60 4.09 1.49
CA ASP A 191 -15.63 5.53 1.76
C ASP A 191 -16.88 6.22 1.17
N GLY A 192 -17.55 5.60 0.18
CA GLY A 192 -18.76 6.12 -0.46
C GLY A 192 -18.49 7.05 -1.65
N ILE A 193 -17.26 7.03 -2.18
CA ILE A 193 -16.89 7.73 -3.41
C ILE A 193 -17.43 6.98 -4.62
N ARG A 194 -17.38 5.62 -4.58
CA ARG A 194 -17.84 4.72 -5.65
C ARG A 194 -19.19 4.12 -5.30
N GLU A 195 -20.07 4.03 -6.30
CA GLU A 195 -21.39 3.44 -6.17
C GLU A 195 -21.31 1.90 -6.13
N VAL A 196 -22.01 1.31 -5.15
CA VAL A 196 -22.19 -0.13 -5.03
C VAL A 196 -23.41 -0.53 -5.88
N THR A 197 -23.21 -1.44 -6.83
CA THR A 197 -24.28 -1.91 -7.73
C THR A 197 -25.14 -3.01 -7.12
N SER A 198 -24.58 -3.82 -6.21
CA SER A 198 -25.31 -4.83 -5.43
C SER A 198 -24.68 -5.04 -4.06
N GLY A 199 -25.42 -5.63 -3.13
CA GLY A 199 -24.96 -5.88 -1.78
C GLY A 199 -25.24 -4.74 -0.81
N LYS A 200 -24.64 -4.82 0.40
CA LYS A 200 -24.87 -3.84 1.47
C LYS A 200 -23.62 -3.58 2.29
N ILE A 201 -23.45 -2.35 2.75
CA ILE A 201 -22.43 -1.93 3.70
C ILE A 201 -23.12 -1.39 4.95
N LYS A 202 -22.89 -2.03 6.10
CA LYS A 202 -23.44 -1.63 7.39
C LYS A 202 -22.34 -1.12 8.31
N TYR A 203 -22.57 0.01 8.92
CA TYR A 203 -21.71 0.62 9.93
C TYR A 203 -22.40 0.57 11.31
N TYR A 204 -21.67 0.12 12.32
CA TYR A 204 -22.15 -0.06 13.68
C TYR A 204 -21.46 0.95 14.59
N ALA A 205 -22.13 2.07 14.84
CA ALA A 205 -21.70 3.09 15.79
C ALA A 205 -22.26 2.84 17.19
N GLU A 206 -21.76 3.56 18.19
CA GLU A 206 -22.34 3.54 19.53
C GLU A 206 -23.80 4.04 19.54
N GLU A 207 -24.10 4.99 18.66
CA GLU A 207 -25.42 5.61 18.54
C GLU A 207 -26.45 4.79 17.74
N GLY A 208 -26.01 3.69 17.09
CA GLY A 208 -26.89 2.82 16.30
C GLY A 208 -26.24 2.21 15.05
N ASN A 209 -27.05 1.46 14.32
CA ASN A 209 -26.61 0.75 13.11
C ASN A 209 -27.12 1.49 11.88
N PHE A 210 -26.21 1.75 10.93
CA PHE A 210 -26.51 2.53 9.73
C PHE A 210 -26.24 1.70 8.47
N ASP A 211 -27.20 1.69 7.56
CA ASP A 211 -26.92 1.25 6.18
C ASP A 211 -26.29 2.43 5.43
N ILE A 212 -25.01 2.27 5.09
CA ILE A 212 -24.22 3.31 4.44
C ILE A 212 -23.90 2.99 2.97
N THR A 213 -24.53 1.98 2.40
CA THR A 213 -24.20 1.38 1.09
C THR A 213 -23.92 2.44 0.03
N ASN A 214 -24.89 3.31 -0.28
CA ASN A 214 -24.68 4.38 -1.27
C ASN A 214 -24.78 5.78 -0.63
N LYS A 215 -24.41 5.90 0.65
CA LYS A 215 -24.32 7.19 1.31
C LYS A 215 -23.01 7.87 0.93
N LYS A 216 -23.11 9.03 0.28
CA LYS A 216 -21.96 9.84 -0.14
C LYS A 216 -21.10 10.28 1.06
N PRO A 217 -19.81 10.55 0.89
CA PRO A 217 -18.91 11.01 1.95
C PRO A 217 -19.42 12.25 2.69
N GLU A 218 -20.16 13.10 2.00
CA GLU A 218 -20.79 14.29 2.59
C GLU A 218 -21.87 13.94 3.62
N TRP A 219 -22.74 12.95 3.32
CA TRP A 219 -23.74 12.44 4.25
C TRP A 219 -23.07 11.79 5.47
N ARG A 220 -22.02 11.01 5.23
CA ARG A 220 -21.25 10.32 6.28
C ARG A 220 -20.66 11.33 7.26
N ARG A 221 -19.99 12.39 6.77
CA ARG A 221 -19.47 13.48 7.59
C ARG A 221 -20.57 14.19 8.39
N LYS A 222 -21.69 14.53 7.75
CA LYS A 222 -22.83 15.21 8.40
C LYS A 222 -23.42 14.39 9.55
N ASN A 223 -23.46 13.07 9.41
CA ASN A 223 -24.00 12.15 10.42
C ASN A 223 -22.92 11.62 11.36
N LYS A 224 -21.75 12.27 11.40
CA LYS A 224 -20.62 11.95 12.27
C LYS A 224 -20.21 10.47 12.20
N THR A 225 -20.39 9.81 11.05
CA THR A 225 -19.86 8.46 10.87
C THR A 225 -18.34 8.54 10.87
N GLY A 226 -17.70 7.76 11.71
CA GLY A 226 -16.28 7.85 12.01
C GLY A 226 -15.39 7.25 10.92
N PHE A 227 -15.50 7.72 9.65
CA PHE A 227 -14.66 7.24 8.54
C PHE A 227 -13.54 8.21 8.20
N GLY A 228 -12.30 7.68 8.12
CA GLY A 228 -11.14 8.34 7.56
C GLY A 228 -10.64 7.59 6.34
N PHE A 229 -10.21 8.31 5.30
CA PHE A 229 -9.64 7.72 4.09
C PHE A 229 -8.34 8.41 3.69
N VAL A 230 -7.29 7.59 3.62
CA VAL A 230 -5.96 7.94 3.12
C VAL A 230 -5.81 7.24 1.77
N PRO A 231 -6.12 7.90 0.64
CA PRO A 231 -6.00 7.31 -0.69
C PRO A 231 -4.55 7.20 -1.15
N GLU A 232 -4.32 6.36 -2.16
CA GLU A 232 -3.02 6.22 -2.84
C GLU A 232 -2.60 7.55 -3.51
N ASP A 233 -3.52 8.21 -4.21
CA ASP A 233 -3.28 9.53 -4.80
C ASP A 233 -3.40 10.62 -3.73
N ARG A 234 -2.25 11.00 -3.21
CA ARG A 234 -2.12 11.95 -2.10
C ARG A 234 -2.58 13.36 -2.45
N LEU A 235 -2.28 13.81 -3.67
CA LEU A 235 -2.49 15.20 -4.11
C LEU A 235 -3.68 15.37 -5.06
N GLY A 236 -4.17 14.30 -5.68
CA GLY A 236 -5.39 14.32 -6.50
C GLY A 236 -6.66 14.03 -5.70
N MET A 237 -6.57 13.15 -4.68
CA MET A 237 -7.72 12.76 -3.86
C MET A 237 -7.59 13.14 -2.38
N GLY A 238 -6.36 13.02 -1.83
CA GLY A 238 -6.12 13.18 -0.40
C GLY A 238 -6.09 14.63 0.05
N LEU A 239 -5.28 15.45 -0.57
CA LEU A 239 -5.00 16.84 -0.21
C LEU A 239 -5.17 17.77 -1.42
N ILE A 240 -5.47 19.03 -1.19
CA ILE A 240 -5.42 20.06 -2.22
C ILE A 240 -3.97 20.53 -2.35
N ALA A 241 -3.32 20.17 -3.46
CA ALA A 241 -1.90 20.36 -3.71
C ALA A 241 -1.44 21.83 -3.60
N SER A 242 -2.27 22.78 -4.07
CA SER A 242 -1.98 24.21 -4.07
C SER A 242 -2.24 24.91 -2.73
N SER A 243 -2.98 24.28 -1.83
CA SER A 243 -3.32 24.81 -0.50
C SER A 243 -2.25 24.48 0.53
N ASP A 244 -2.16 25.30 1.56
CA ASP A 244 -1.29 25.08 2.70
C ASP A 244 -1.81 23.99 3.66
N MET A 245 -1.05 23.68 4.71
CA MET A 245 -1.44 22.69 5.70
C MET A 245 -2.71 23.13 6.44
N VAL A 246 -2.85 24.41 6.76
CA VAL A 246 -4.00 24.93 7.53
C VAL A 246 -5.29 24.74 6.74
N ASP A 247 -5.30 25.11 5.46
CA ASP A 247 -6.47 24.95 4.61
C ASP A 247 -6.81 23.47 4.40
N ASN A 248 -5.81 22.61 4.24
CA ASN A 248 -6.02 21.17 4.15
C ASN A 248 -6.60 20.58 5.45
N MET A 249 -6.28 21.10 6.64
CA MET A 249 -6.91 20.68 7.90
C MET A 249 -8.36 21.13 7.98
N VAL A 250 -8.68 22.35 7.53
CA VAL A 250 -10.05 22.89 7.53
C VAL A 250 -11.00 22.09 6.62
N LEU A 251 -10.52 21.51 5.53
CA LEU A 251 -11.34 20.84 4.51
C LEU A 251 -12.35 19.82 5.05
N LYS A 252 -12.05 19.15 6.16
CA LYS A 252 -12.94 18.14 6.73
C LYS A 252 -13.78 18.66 7.91
N SER A 253 -13.48 19.82 8.46
CA SER A 253 -14.15 20.39 9.63
C SER A 253 -14.94 21.66 9.36
N TYR A 254 -14.85 22.26 8.17
CA TYR A 254 -15.44 23.57 7.89
C TYR A 254 -16.98 23.62 8.02
N LYS A 255 -17.67 22.48 7.91
CA LYS A 255 -19.13 22.40 8.08
C LYS A 255 -19.56 22.11 9.52
N ASP A 256 -18.62 21.75 10.40
CA ASP A 256 -18.92 21.42 11.80
C ASP A 256 -19.03 22.67 12.67
N GLU A 257 -18.59 23.82 12.16
CA GLU A 257 -18.61 25.10 12.86
C GLU A 257 -19.85 25.92 12.45
N ALA A 258 -20.57 26.38 13.45
CA ALA A 258 -21.71 27.29 13.23
C ALA A 258 -21.17 28.69 12.93
N GLY A 259 -21.58 29.29 11.80
CA GLY A 259 -21.25 30.66 11.44
C GLY A 259 -20.86 30.85 9.97
N ALA A 260 -20.75 32.10 9.56
CA ALA A 260 -20.35 32.49 8.20
C ALA A 260 -18.84 32.60 8.02
N PHE A 261 -18.04 32.44 9.09
CA PHE A 261 -16.60 32.62 9.08
C PHE A 261 -15.88 31.29 9.46
N LEU A 262 -14.84 30.97 8.72
CA LEU A 262 -13.99 29.85 9.02
C LEU A 262 -12.99 30.17 10.15
N HIS A 263 -13.03 29.40 11.23
CA HIS A 263 -12.11 29.54 12.36
C HIS A 263 -10.80 28.76 12.09
N ARG A 264 -9.87 29.40 11.36
CA ARG A 264 -8.57 28.77 10.96
C ARG A 264 -7.62 28.52 12.14
N LYS A 265 -7.87 29.11 13.32
CA LYS A 265 -6.98 29.00 14.50
C LYS A 265 -6.80 27.55 14.94
N LYS A 266 -7.91 26.82 15.12
CA LYS A 266 -7.85 25.39 15.50
C LYS A 266 -7.08 24.55 14.47
N ALA A 267 -7.32 24.77 13.19
CA ALA A 267 -6.60 24.09 12.11
C ALA A 267 -5.09 24.42 12.10
N ALA A 268 -4.74 25.69 12.37
CA ALA A 268 -3.34 26.10 12.50
C ALA A 268 -2.64 25.44 13.71
N ASP A 269 -3.36 25.30 14.83
CA ASP A 269 -2.81 24.63 16.01
C ASP A 269 -2.62 23.12 15.74
N ILE A 270 -3.56 22.45 15.07
CA ILE A 270 -3.41 21.06 14.59
C ILE A 270 -2.23 20.93 13.64
N ALA A 271 -2.08 21.84 12.66
CA ALA A 271 -0.96 21.81 11.72
C ALA A 271 0.40 21.92 12.43
N LYS A 272 0.54 22.84 13.39
CA LYS A 272 1.74 22.98 14.24
C LYS A 272 2.03 21.74 15.06
N TYR A 273 0.99 21.16 15.66
CA TYR A 273 1.10 19.93 16.43
C TYR A 273 1.59 18.76 15.57
N LEU A 274 1.01 18.58 14.36
CA LEU A 274 1.41 17.53 13.42
C LEU A 274 2.83 17.69 12.92
N ILE A 275 3.29 18.92 12.65
CA ILE A 275 4.68 19.20 12.27
C ILE A 275 5.63 18.66 13.33
N LYS A 276 5.34 18.93 14.61
CA LYS A 276 6.17 18.49 15.72
C LYS A 276 6.07 16.98 15.99
N LYS A 277 4.83 16.44 16.00
CA LYS A 277 4.56 15.03 16.30
C LYS A 277 5.12 14.08 15.26
N LEU A 278 4.99 14.44 13.98
CA LEU A 278 5.36 13.58 12.85
C LEU A 278 6.70 13.97 12.20
N ASP A 279 7.42 14.90 12.81
CA ASP A 279 8.69 15.42 12.26
C ASP A 279 8.54 15.78 10.76
N ILE A 280 7.58 16.65 10.45
CA ILE A 280 7.30 17.09 9.09
C ILE A 280 8.31 18.17 8.71
N ALA A 281 9.16 17.89 7.72
CA ALA A 281 10.09 18.88 7.19
C ALA A 281 9.35 19.86 6.29
N THR A 282 9.11 21.06 6.80
CA THR A 282 8.41 22.16 6.10
C THR A 282 8.96 23.51 6.55
N PRO A 283 9.01 24.54 5.67
CA PRO A 283 9.29 25.92 6.09
C PRO A 283 8.27 26.51 7.07
N GLY A 284 7.01 25.99 7.04
CA GLY A 284 5.97 26.45 7.95
C GLY A 284 4.58 25.94 7.56
N ILE A 285 3.58 26.22 8.42
CA ILE A 285 2.20 25.76 8.24
C ILE A 285 1.52 26.33 6.98
N HIS A 286 2.01 27.43 6.44
CA HIS A 286 1.49 28.11 5.26
C HIS A 286 2.19 27.72 3.95
N THR A 287 3.09 26.70 3.99
CA THR A 287 3.72 26.18 2.78
C THR A 287 2.71 25.31 2.02
N PRO A 288 2.50 25.56 0.70
CA PRO A 288 1.66 24.69 -0.12
C PRO A 288 2.14 23.26 -0.08
N VAL A 289 1.22 22.30 0.15
CA VAL A 289 1.62 20.89 0.40
C VAL A 289 2.34 20.25 -0.79
N ARG A 290 2.10 20.70 -2.02
CA ARG A 290 2.86 20.27 -3.22
C ARG A 290 4.36 20.55 -3.16
N MET A 291 4.80 21.48 -2.31
CA MET A 291 6.21 21.85 -2.15
C MET A 291 6.93 20.94 -1.13
N LEU A 292 6.21 20.08 -0.46
CA LEU A 292 6.75 19.12 0.48
C LEU A 292 7.24 17.85 -0.26
N SER A 293 8.19 17.14 0.33
CA SER A 293 8.56 15.81 -0.17
C SER A 293 7.38 14.82 -0.03
N GLY A 294 7.35 13.77 -0.86
CA GLY A 294 6.29 12.77 -0.83
C GLY A 294 6.03 12.18 0.57
N GLY A 295 7.08 11.94 1.35
CA GLY A 295 6.95 11.49 2.74
C GLY A 295 6.28 12.52 3.65
N ASN A 296 6.61 13.80 3.50
CA ASN A 296 5.98 14.85 4.30
C ASN A 296 4.52 15.09 3.89
N VAL A 297 4.20 15.02 2.60
CA VAL A 297 2.81 15.04 2.11
C VAL A 297 2.00 13.91 2.76
N GLN A 298 2.56 12.70 2.80
CA GLN A 298 1.90 11.55 3.42
C GLN A 298 1.67 11.73 4.92
N LYS A 299 2.65 12.27 5.64
CA LYS A 299 2.54 12.59 7.06
C LYS A 299 1.42 13.62 7.33
N VAL A 300 1.31 14.65 6.48
CA VAL A 300 0.22 15.64 6.55
C VAL A 300 -1.14 14.97 6.36
N LEU A 301 -1.28 14.15 5.32
CA LEU A 301 -2.53 13.47 4.99
C LEU A 301 -2.96 12.51 6.10
N LEU A 302 -2.07 11.60 6.50
CA LEU A 302 -2.35 10.63 7.56
C LEU A 302 -2.63 11.32 8.90
N GLY A 303 -1.82 12.33 9.27
CA GLY A 303 -2.01 13.09 10.50
C GLY A 303 -3.38 13.78 10.55
N ARG A 304 -3.86 14.34 9.44
CA ARG A 304 -5.20 14.93 9.34
C ARG A 304 -6.29 13.90 9.61
N GLU A 305 -6.19 12.71 9.00
CA GLU A 305 -7.21 11.67 9.17
C GLU A 305 -7.23 11.12 10.60
N ILE A 306 -6.07 10.94 11.22
CA ILE A 306 -5.91 10.47 12.60
C ILE A 306 -6.46 11.49 13.61
N GLU A 307 -6.07 12.76 13.50
CA GLU A 307 -6.51 13.81 14.45
C GLU A 307 -8.02 14.08 14.39
N ALA A 308 -8.68 13.63 13.34
CA ALA A 308 -10.12 13.71 13.24
C ALA A 308 -10.88 12.66 14.09
N GLY A 309 -10.18 11.71 14.74
CA GLY A 309 -10.73 10.68 15.62
C GLY A 309 -11.72 9.76 14.89
N ARG A 310 -11.23 8.68 14.27
CA ARG A 310 -12.04 7.84 13.40
C ARG A 310 -12.26 6.45 14.00
N ASP A 311 -13.48 5.92 13.83
CA ASP A 311 -13.79 4.53 14.19
C ASP A 311 -13.26 3.55 13.14
N VAL A 312 -13.30 3.97 11.87
CA VAL A 312 -12.80 3.22 10.71
C VAL A 312 -11.80 4.08 9.94
N LEU A 313 -10.60 3.59 9.75
CA LEU A 313 -9.55 4.24 8.97
C LEU A 313 -9.15 3.34 7.79
N ILE A 314 -9.35 3.84 6.58
CA ILE A 314 -8.94 3.17 5.34
C ILE A 314 -7.63 3.80 4.89
N VAL A 315 -6.61 2.98 4.69
CA VAL A 315 -5.26 3.44 4.34
C VAL A 315 -4.76 2.64 3.14
N SER A 316 -4.69 3.30 1.99
CA SER A 316 -4.30 2.67 0.72
C SER A 316 -2.87 3.05 0.35
N TYR A 317 -1.98 2.07 0.32
CA TYR A 317 -0.56 2.19 -0.04
C TYR A 317 0.17 3.35 0.66
N PRO A 318 0.07 3.49 1.99
CA PRO A 318 0.49 4.70 2.70
C PRO A 318 2.00 4.95 2.68
N VAL A 319 2.79 3.92 2.43
CA VAL A 319 4.26 4.01 2.48
C VAL A 319 4.91 3.97 1.10
N ARG A 320 4.13 3.84 0.03
CA ARG A 320 4.65 3.73 -1.33
C ARG A 320 5.54 4.93 -1.69
N GLY A 321 6.79 4.65 -2.09
CA GLY A 321 7.77 5.67 -2.44
C GLY A 321 8.25 6.52 -1.26
N LEU A 322 8.19 6.01 -0.03
CA LEU A 322 8.75 6.63 1.16
C LEU A 322 10.06 5.94 1.56
N ASP A 323 10.88 6.67 2.28
CA ASP A 323 12.05 6.11 2.94
C ASP A 323 11.66 5.20 4.13
N ILE A 324 12.55 4.29 4.50
CA ILE A 324 12.35 3.30 5.57
C ILE A 324 11.89 3.96 6.88
N ASN A 325 12.54 5.05 7.29
CA ASN A 325 12.19 5.71 8.56
C ASN A 325 10.77 6.28 8.56
N SER A 326 10.37 6.91 7.44
CA SER A 326 9.01 7.42 7.26
C SER A 326 7.98 6.28 7.24
N SER A 327 8.32 5.14 6.64
CA SER A 327 7.45 3.97 6.59
C SER A 327 7.20 3.38 7.98
N TYR A 328 8.24 3.15 8.76
CA TYR A 328 8.10 2.62 10.12
C TYR A 328 7.38 3.59 11.07
N MET A 329 7.58 4.91 10.90
CA MET A 329 6.80 5.90 11.62
C MET A 329 5.30 5.75 11.35
N ILE A 330 4.92 5.55 10.09
CA ILE A 330 3.51 5.33 9.70
C ILE A 330 2.96 4.04 10.31
N TYR A 331 3.71 2.94 10.26
CA TYR A 331 3.27 1.68 10.88
C TYR A 331 3.03 1.82 12.38
N ASN A 332 3.92 2.51 13.09
CA ASN A 332 3.75 2.78 14.52
C ASN A 332 2.52 3.65 14.80
N LEU A 333 2.25 4.66 13.96
CA LEU A 333 1.04 5.48 14.07
C LEU A 333 -0.24 4.64 13.88
N LEU A 334 -0.25 3.73 12.93
CA LEU A 334 -1.40 2.84 12.71
C LEU A 334 -1.60 1.87 13.89
N ASP A 335 -0.51 1.36 14.49
CA ASP A 335 -0.61 0.54 15.71
C ASP A 335 -1.11 1.34 16.91
N GLU A 336 -0.71 2.61 17.06
CA GLU A 336 -1.25 3.52 18.08
C GLU A 336 -2.76 3.75 17.91
N GLU A 337 -3.22 3.98 16.68
CA GLU A 337 -4.64 4.16 16.38
C GLU A 337 -5.43 2.87 16.64
N ARG A 338 -4.87 1.72 16.27
CA ARG A 338 -5.45 0.42 16.61
C ARG A 338 -5.64 0.25 18.12
N LYS A 339 -4.65 0.64 18.94
CA LYS A 339 -4.73 0.61 20.42
C LYS A 339 -5.85 1.48 20.97
N ARG A 340 -6.19 2.57 20.28
CA ARG A 340 -7.31 3.44 20.63
C ARG A 340 -8.67 2.85 20.26
N GLY A 341 -8.68 1.71 19.58
CA GLY A 341 -9.90 1.03 19.14
C GLY A 341 -10.29 1.29 17.69
N THR A 342 -9.54 2.09 16.95
CA THR A 342 -9.78 2.34 15.53
C THR A 342 -9.66 1.04 14.74
N ALA A 343 -10.66 0.74 13.92
CA ALA A 343 -10.66 -0.36 12.96
C ALA A 343 -9.97 0.09 11.68
N ILE A 344 -8.95 -0.62 11.23
CA ILE A 344 -8.10 -0.17 10.14
C ILE A 344 -8.15 -1.15 8.97
N ILE A 345 -8.42 -0.64 7.77
CA ILE A 345 -8.18 -1.35 6.51
C ILE A 345 -6.86 -0.83 5.96
N PHE A 346 -5.88 -1.72 5.83
CA PHE A 346 -4.54 -1.40 5.36
C PHE A 346 -4.25 -2.12 4.04
N VAL A 347 -4.21 -1.39 2.93
CA VAL A 347 -3.80 -1.93 1.63
C VAL A 347 -2.31 -1.71 1.45
N GLY A 348 -1.56 -2.79 1.23
CA GLY A 348 -0.10 -2.76 1.11
C GLY A 348 0.43 -3.68 0.01
N GLU A 349 1.63 -3.38 -0.47
CA GLU A 349 2.33 -4.18 -1.49
C GLU A 349 3.25 -5.23 -0.84
N ASP A 350 3.80 -4.92 0.32
CA ASP A 350 4.79 -5.74 1.00
C ASP A 350 4.10 -6.75 1.93
N LEU A 351 4.21 -8.03 1.58
CA LEU A 351 3.61 -9.13 2.34
C LEU A 351 4.25 -9.28 3.73
N ASP A 352 5.53 -8.99 3.89
CA ASP A 352 6.22 -9.08 5.18
C ASP A 352 5.65 -8.02 6.13
N VAL A 353 5.42 -6.81 5.63
CA VAL A 353 4.75 -5.74 6.38
C VAL A 353 3.30 -6.10 6.70
N LEU A 354 2.54 -6.62 5.73
CA LEU A 354 1.16 -7.07 5.96
C LEU A 354 1.09 -8.15 7.04
N MET A 355 1.99 -9.14 7.00
CA MET A 355 2.07 -10.19 8.02
C MET A 355 2.49 -9.66 9.39
N ALA A 356 3.38 -8.67 9.45
CA ALA A 356 3.85 -8.09 10.69
C ALA A 356 2.83 -7.12 11.33
N LEU A 357 2.12 -6.32 10.53
CA LEU A 357 1.24 -5.25 11.01
C LEU A 357 -0.21 -5.70 11.22
N SER A 358 -0.73 -6.58 10.33
CA SER A 358 -2.14 -6.91 10.29
C SER A 358 -2.54 -8.02 11.27
N ASP A 359 -3.79 -8.06 11.66
CA ASP A 359 -4.38 -9.15 12.43
C ASP A 359 -4.89 -10.27 11.54
N ARG A 360 -5.58 -9.90 10.48
CA ARG A 360 -5.98 -10.79 9.38
C ARG A 360 -5.52 -10.17 8.06
N ILE A 361 -5.26 -11.04 7.10
CA ILE A 361 -4.94 -10.65 5.73
C ILE A 361 -6.04 -11.17 4.81
N MET A 362 -6.67 -10.27 4.09
CA MET A 362 -7.59 -10.54 3.01
C MET A 362 -6.82 -10.46 1.68
N VAL A 363 -6.86 -11.52 0.91
CA VAL A 363 -6.24 -11.55 -0.41
C VAL A 363 -7.31 -11.32 -1.47
N MET A 364 -7.09 -10.33 -2.32
CA MET A 364 -7.94 -10.04 -3.47
C MET A 364 -7.30 -10.56 -4.75
N ALA A 365 -8.06 -11.27 -5.56
CA ALA A 365 -7.68 -11.72 -6.89
C ALA A 365 -8.90 -11.65 -7.82
N ASP A 366 -8.71 -11.23 -9.04
CA ASP A 366 -9.78 -11.13 -10.06
C ASP A 366 -11.07 -10.47 -9.55
N HIS A 367 -10.91 -9.34 -8.86
CA HIS A 367 -12.01 -8.51 -8.30
C HIS A 367 -12.84 -9.19 -7.18
N ARG A 368 -12.34 -10.27 -6.59
CA ARG A 368 -13.00 -11.07 -5.53
C ARG A 368 -12.07 -11.30 -4.35
N ILE A 369 -12.63 -11.79 -3.25
CA ILE A 369 -11.84 -12.31 -2.14
C ILE A 369 -11.41 -13.73 -2.48
N ALA A 370 -10.11 -13.95 -2.65
CA ALA A 370 -9.51 -15.28 -2.79
C ALA A 370 -9.40 -16.02 -1.44
N GLY A 371 -9.22 -15.28 -0.34
CA GLY A 371 -9.18 -15.84 1.01
C GLY A 371 -8.97 -14.77 2.08
N ILE A 372 -9.33 -15.11 3.32
CA ILE A 372 -9.03 -14.32 4.52
C ILE A 372 -8.34 -15.22 5.52
N THR A 373 -7.14 -14.84 5.97
CA THR A 373 -6.29 -15.68 6.83
C THR A 373 -5.85 -14.91 8.08
N ASP A 374 -5.46 -15.62 9.14
CA ASP A 374 -4.77 -15.00 10.28
C ASP A 374 -3.34 -14.65 9.87
N ALA A 375 -2.94 -13.39 10.07
CA ALA A 375 -1.63 -12.89 9.67
C ALA A 375 -0.46 -13.54 10.45
N ARG A 376 -0.73 -14.20 11.59
CA ARG A 376 0.28 -14.84 12.44
C ARG A 376 0.67 -16.24 11.97
N THR A 377 -0.24 -16.93 11.29
CA THR A 377 -0.07 -18.35 10.93
C THR A 377 0.13 -18.57 9.44
N VAL A 378 -0.19 -17.56 8.63
CA VAL A 378 -0.06 -17.63 7.17
C VAL A 378 1.40 -17.58 6.73
N THR A 379 1.71 -18.24 5.61
CA THR A 379 3.02 -18.16 4.97
C THR A 379 2.95 -17.22 3.75
N LYS A 380 4.08 -16.60 3.42
CA LYS A 380 4.21 -15.71 2.25
C LYS A 380 3.89 -16.44 0.94
N ASP A 381 4.32 -17.69 0.81
CA ASP A 381 4.05 -18.52 -0.37
C ASP A 381 2.55 -18.80 -0.55
N TYR A 382 1.85 -19.05 0.56
CA TYR A 382 0.41 -19.27 0.52
C TYR A 382 -0.34 -17.99 0.11
N LEU A 383 0.04 -16.84 0.67
CA LEU A 383 -0.52 -15.55 0.25
C LEU A 383 -0.27 -15.31 -1.26
N GLY A 384 0.96 -15.56 -1.72
CA GLY A 384 1.31 -15.43 -3.13
C GLY A 384 0.49 -16.36 -4.03
N SER A 385 0.20 -17.60 -3.59
CA SER A 385 -0.65 -18.53 -4.33
C SER A 385 -2.09 -18.02 -4.45
N LEU A 386 -2.65 -17.46 -3.37
CA LEU A 386 -3.99 -16.86 -3.38
C LEU A 386 -4.06 -15.63 -4.30
N MET A 387 -2.99 -14.83 -4.38
CA MET A 387 -2.96 -13.64 -5.27
C MET A 387 -3.05 -14.01 -6.76
N THR A 388 -2.67 -15.23 -7.12
CA THR A 388 -2.70 -15.74 -8.50
C THR A 388 -3.88 -16.70 -8.77
N ASP A 389 -4.70 -16.98 -7.78
CA ASP A 389 -5.85 -17.87 -7.93
C ASP A 389 -7.03 -17.16 -8.59
N THR A 390 -7.27 -17.49 -9.87
CA THR A 390 -8.41 -16.99 -10.66
C THR A 390 -9.67 -17.86 -10.50
N LYS A 391 -9.63 -18.96 -9.73
CA LYS A 391 -10.73 -19.93 -9.64
C LYS A 391 -11.71 -19.66 -8.51
N GLY A 392 -11.45 -18.68 -7.63
CA GLY A 392 -12.43 -18.13 -6.70
C GLY A 392 -13.07 -19.12 -5.72
N GLN A 393 -12.28 -19.95 -5.05
CA GLN A 393 -12.75 -20.66 -3.85
C GLN A 393 -12.42 -19.83 -2.61
N VAL A 394 -13.43 -19.21 -2.02
CA VAL A 394 -13.28 -18.53 -0.73
C VAL A 394 -12.99 -19.59 0.35
N ILE A 395 -11.74 -19.72 0.75
CA ILE A 395 -11.35 -20.61 1.85
C ILE A 395 -11.28 -19.74 3.11
N TYR A 396 -12.33 -19.82 3.93
CA TYR A 396 -12.30 -19.32 5.31
C TYR A 396 -11.54 -20.32 6.18
N ASN A 397 -10.24 -20.16 6.38
CA ASN A 397 -9.50 -20.88 7.42
C ASN A 397 -9.64 -20.11 8.75
N GLY A 398 -10.79 -20.24 9.39
CA GLY A 398 -11.05 -19.69 10.71
C GLY A 398 -11.78 -20.73 11.55
N LYS A 399 -11.03 -21.48 12.37
CA LYS A 399 -11.53 -22.04 13.63
C LYS A 399 -11.02 -21.19 14.78
#